data_ef507dee40ab903bdf2a5b23cb112022
#
_entry.id   ef507dee40ab903bdf2a5b23cb112022
#
_cell.length_a   1.000
_cell.length_b   1.000
_cell.length_c   1.000
_cell.angle_alpha   90.00
_cell.angle_beta   90.00
_cell.angle_gamma   90.00
#
_symmetry.space_group_name_H-M   'P 1'
#
loop_
_entity.id
_entity.type
_entity.pdbx_description
1 polymer ?
#
loop_
_entity_poly.entity_id
_entity_poly.type
_entity_poly.pdbx_seq_one_letter_code
_entity_poly.pdbx_strand_id
1 'polypeptide(L)'
;IYDNGDSLIMVATDRISCFDVILNNQVTKKGTVLTQMSKFWFDMTEDILPNHMISVDVKDMPEFFQQPQFDGNSMLCRKLNMLPIECIVRGYITGSGWASYKENGTVCGIKLPEGLKESEKLPEPIYTPSTKAEIGDHDENISFEKSIEVLEKQFPGKGLEYATKIKDATITLYKKCAEYALSKGIIIADTKFEFGLDENGEVVIGDEMLTPDSSRFWPLEGYEAGKSQPSYDKQFVRDWLKAN
;
A
#
# COMPACT_ATOMS: atom_id res chain seq x y z
N ILE A 1 1.75 -12.75 11.51
CA ILE A 1 2.93 -12.03 12.06
C ILE A 1 3.32 -12.74 13.34
N TYR A 2 4.61 -13.01 13.51
CA TYR A 2 5.18 -13.68 14.69
C TYR A 2 6.18 -12.75 15.36
N ASP A 3 6.06 -12.61 16.67
CA ASP A 3 7.02 -11.87 17.49
C ASP A 3 8.29 -12.72 17.69
N ASN A 4 9.44 -12.18 17.32
CA ASN A 4 10.74 -12.84 17.42
C ASN A 4 11.69 -12.03 18.35
N GLY A 5 11.17 -11.47 19.45
CA GLY A 5 11.96 -10.65 20.36
C GLY A 5 12.21 -9.26 19.78
N ASP A 6 13.40 -9.00 19.29
CA ASP A 6 13.77 -7.69 18.73
C ASP A 6 13.33 -7.49 17.26
N SER A 7 12.71 -8.50 16.67
CA SER A 7 12.26 -8.51 15.27
C SER A 7 10.86 -9.11 15.13
N LEU A 8 10.31 -9.04 13.92
CA LEU A 8 9.07 -9.71 13.54
C LEU A 8 9.35 -10.68 12.38
N ILE A 9 8.60 -11.77 12.30
CA ILE A 9 8.53 -12.59 11.11
C ILE A 9 7.14 -12.48 10.52
N MET A 10 7.07 -11.93 9.32
CA MET A 10 5.83 -11.80 8.54
C MET A 10 5.76 -12.97 7.57
N VAL A 11 4.67 -13.75 7.65
CA VAL A 11 4.41 -14.87 6.73
C VAL A 11 3.18 -14.51 5.90
N ALA A 12 3.38 -14.24 4.63
CA ALA A 12 2.29 -14.02 3.69
C ALA A 12 1.66 -15.36 3.30
N THR A 13 0.33 -15.46 3.36
CA THR A 13 -0.40 -16.69 3.06
C THR A 13 -1.07 -16.63 1.69
N ASP A 14 -1.46 -17.78 1.19
CA ASP A 14 -2.20 -17.91 -0.07
C ASP A 14 -3.70 -17.57 0.06
N ARG A 15 -4.14 -17.20 1.26
CA ARG A 15 -5.52 -16.75 1.51
C ARG A 15 -5.79 -15.44 0.79
N ILE A 16 -7.01 -15.27 0.33
CA ILE A 16 -7.51 -14.03 -0.25
C ILE A 16 -8.77 -13.58 0.46
N SER A 17 -8.88 -12.29 0.73
CA SER A 17 -10.09 -11.67 1.28
C SER A 17 -10.69 -10.68 0.29
N CYS A 18 -12.01 -10.63 0.23
CA CYS A 18 -12.75 -9.62 -0.52
C CYS A 18 -13.96 -9.18 0.31
N PHE A 19 -14.24 -7.86 0.34
CA PHE A 19 -15.34 -7.30 1.12
C PHE A 19 -15.32 -7.75 2.59
N ASP A 20 -14.15 -7.70 3.21
CA ASP A 20 -13.87 -8.08 4.61
C ASP A 20 -14.14 -9.55 4.95
N VAL A 21 -14.37 -10.40 3.93
CA VAL A 21 -14.55 -11.84 4.07
C VAL A 21 -13.34 -12.59 3.52
N ILE A 22 -12.76 -13.47 4.33
CA ILE A 22 -11.73 -14.41 3.86
C ILE A 22 -12.43 -15.51 3.06
N LEU A 23 -12.06 -15.65 1.79
CA LEU A 23 -12.62 -16.68 0.92
C LEU A 23 -12.08 -18.07 1.30
N ASN A 24 -12.90 -19.09 1.12
CA ASN A 24 -12.50 -20.49 1.36
C ASN A 24 -11.43 -20.98 0.39
N ASN A 25 -11.41 -20.43 -0.82
CA ASN A 25 -10.43 -20.77 -1.86
C ASN A 25 -9.15 -19.96 -1.63
N GLN A 26 -8.02 -20.61 -1.88
CA GLN A 26 -6.70 -19.98 -1.85
C GLN A 26 -6.19 -19.71 -3.26
N VAL A 27 -5.31 -18.74 -3.40
CA VAL A 27 -4.59 -18.45 -4.65
C VAL A 27 -3.17 -18.99 -4.49
N THR A 28 -2.88 -20.10 -5.16
CA THR A 28 -1.58 -20.80 -5.05
C THR A 28 -0.40 -19.85 -5.31
N LYS A 29 0.57 -19.84 -4.39
CA LYS A 29 1.76 -18.99 -4.40
C LYS A 29 1.50 -17.49 -4.25
N LYS A 30 0.28 -17.08 -3.85
CA LYS A 30 0.01 -15.66 -3.59
C LYS A 30 0.97 -15.09 -2.54
N GLY A 31 1.15 -15.78 -1.42
CA GLY A 31 2.07 -15.35 -0.37
C GLY A 31 3.50 -15.14 -0.87
N THR A 32 4.00 -16.05 -1.71
CA THR A 32 5.32 -15.92 -2.35
C THR A 32 5.38 -14.68 -3.24
N VAL A 33 4.36 -14.45 -4.07
CA VAL A 33 4.30 -13.26 -4.96
C VAL A 33 4.33 -11.98 -4.14
N LEU A 34 3.51 -11.86 -3.08
CA LEU A 34 3.45 -10.66 -2.24
C LEU A 34 4.82 -10.36 -1.59
N THR A 35 5.47 -11.38 -1.00
CA THR A 35 6.76 -11.21 -0.33
C THR A 35 7.86 -10.82 -1.32
N GLN A 36 7.94 -11.50 -2.47
CA GLN A 36 8.98 -11.23 -3.47
C GLN A 36 8.78 -9.89 -4.19
N MET A 37 7.54 -9.46 -4.40
CA MET A 37 7.25 -8.12 -4.92
C MET A 37 7.64 -7.04 -3.91
N SER A 38 7.27 -7.20 -2.63
CA SER A 38 7.68 -6.25 -1.59
C SER A 38 9.20 -6.13 -1.51
N LYS A 39 9.92 -7.28 -1.51
CA LYS A 39 11.39 -7.29 -1.54
C LYS A 39 11.94 -6.50 -2.73
N PHE A 40 11.44 -6.78 -3.93
CA PHE A 40 11.89 -6.10 -5.16
C PHE A 40 11.76 -4.57 -5.06
N TRP A 41 10.61 -4.09 -4.56
CA TRP A 41 10.38 -2.67 -4.43
C TRP A 41 11.17 -2.04 -3.29
N PHE A 42 11.36 -2.73 -2.17
CA PHE A 42 12.22 -2.28 -1.07
C PHE A 42 13.66 -2.10 -1.54
N ASP A 43 14.22 -3.10 -2.25
CA ASP A 43 15.57 -3.00 -2.80
C ASP A 43 15.71 -1.83 -3.81
N MET A 44 14.69 -1.59 -4.64
CA MET A 44 14.70 -0.53 -5.64
C MET A 44 14.64 0.87 -5.05
N THR A 45 14.10 1.03 -3.85
CA THR A 45 13.77 2.33 -3.25
C THR A 45 14.59 2.67 -2.01
N GLU A 46 15.64 1.90 -1.71
CA GLU A 46 16.55 2.12 -0.57
C GLU A 46 17.20 3.51 -0.58
N ASP A 47 17.38 4.11 -1.76
CA ASP A 47 17.93 5.45 -1.95
C ASP A 47 16.94 6.58 -1.58
N ILE A 48 15.66 6.27 -1.38
CA ILE A 48 14.62 7.25 -1.02
C ILE A 48 14.37 7.22 0.48
N LEU A 49 14.08 6.02 1.02
CA LEU A 49 13.74 5.83 2.42
C LEU A 49 14.11 4.40 2.87
N PRO A 50 14.63 4.24 4.10
CA PRO A 50 14.85 2.90 4.64
C PRO A 50 13.52 2.14 4.80
N ASN A 51 13.60 0.81 4.74
CA ASN A 51 12.47 -0.08 4.97
C ASN A 51 12.73 -1.04 6.13
N HIS A 52 11.71 -1.74 6.57
CA HIS A 52 11.79 -2.64 7.73
C HIS A 52 12.36 -4.03 7.42
N MET A 53 12.52 -4.40 6.16
CA MET A 53 13.02 -5.72 5.77
C MET A 53 14.46 -5.92 6.23
N ILE A 54 14.71 -7.04 6.90
CA ILE A 54 16.06 -7.50 7.25
C ILE A 54 16.50 -8.59 6.26
N SER A 55 15.67 -9.60 6.06
CA SER A 55 15.94 -10.72 5.15
C SER A 55 14.64 -11.39 4.70
N VAL A 56 14.69 -12.03 3.53
CA VAL A 56 13.67 -12.99 3.06
C VAL A 56 14.24 -14.41 2.96
N ASP A 57 15.51 -14.62 3.30
CA ASP A 57 16.09 -15.98 3.37
C ASP A 57 15.68 -16.60 4.72
N VAL A 58 14.97 -17.72 4.66
CA VAL A 58 14.54 -18.44 5.86
C VAL A 58 15.70 -18.93 6.72
N LYS A 59 16.92 -19.02 6.18
CA LYS A 59 18.13 -19.37 6.94
C LYS A 59 18.51 -18.31 7.98
N ASP A 60 18.10 -17.08 7.78
CA ASP A 60 18.31 -15.98 8.71
C ASP A 60 17.23 -15.93 9.82
N MET A 61 16.25 -16.83 9.76
CA MET A 61 15.12 -16.91 10.68
C MET A 61 15.32 -18.09 11.68
N PRO A 62 14.59 -18.12 12.80
CA PRO A 62 14.59 -19.26 13.72
C PRO A 62 14.30 -20.59 13.01
N GLU A 63 14.84 -21.69 13.53
CA GLU A 63 14.76 -23.05 12.93
C GLU A 63 13.32 -23.44 12.54
N PHE A 64 12.32 -23.04 13.32
CA PHE A 64 10.91 -23.30 13.01
C PHE A 64 10.51 -22.78 11.62
N PHE A 65 11.05 -21.64 11.17
CA PHE A 65 10.74 -21.02 9.89
C PHE A 65 11.62 -21.53 8.73
N GLN A 66 12.62 -22.37 8.98
CA GLN A 66 13.50 -22.93 7.94
C GLN A 66 12.89 -24.13 7.19
N GLN A 67 11.57 -24.31 7.32
CA GLN A 67 10.83 -25.38 6.66
C GLN A 67 10.33 -24.92 5.28
N PRO A 68 10.16 -25.84 4.31
CA PRO A 68 9.81 -25.50 2.92
C PRO A 68 8.53 -24.65 2.75
N GLN A 69 7.56 -24.77 3.67
CA GLN A 69 6.31 -24.00 3.59
C GLN A 69 6.49 -22.51 3.88
N PHE A 70 7.60 -22.10 4.46
CA PHE A 70 7.92 -20.71 4.76
C PHE A 70 8.87 -20.07 3.74
N ASP A 71 9.47 -20.90 2.88
CA ASP A 71 10.42 -20.42 1.88
C ASP A 71 9.75 -19.57 0.81
N GLY A 72 10.31 -18.38 0.59
CA GLY A 72 9.85 -17.41 -0.39
C GLY A 72 8.63 -16.58 0.01
N ASN A 73 7.89 -16.94 1.07
CA ASN A 73 6.71 -16.20 1.54
C ASN A 73 6.88 -15.60 2.94
N SER A 74 8.08 -15.67 3.49
CA SER A 74 8.42 -15.13 4.81
C SER A 74 9.39 -13.98 4.70
N MET A 75 9.28 -13.01 5.62
CA MET A 75 10.15 -11.84 5.71
C MET A 75 10.49 -11.59 7.18
N LEU A 76 11.77 -11.54 7.50
CA LEU A 76 12.29 -11.09 8.77
C LEU A 76 12.35 -9.54 8.73
N CYS A 77 11.70 -8.89 9.70
CA CYS A 77 11.53 -7.45 9.72
C CYS A 77 11.98 -6.84 11.04
N ARG A 78 12.46 -5.61 10.99
CA ARG A 78 12.61 -4.76 12.18
C ARG A 78 11.23 -4.46 12.77
N LYS A 79 11.15 -4.37 14.09
CA LYS A 79 9.97 -3.82 14.77
C LYS A 79 9.96 -2.30 14.58
N LEU A 80 8.80 -1.78 14.22
CA LEU A 80 8.58 -0.35 14.11
C LEU A 80 7.44 0.07 15.03
N ASN A 81 7.49 1.30 15.52
CA ASN A 81 6.31 1.95 16.10
C ASN A 81 5.47 2.49 14.95
N MET A 82 4.46 1.71 14.51
CA MET A 82 3.66 2.02 13.32
C MET A 82 2.87 3.30 13.50
N LEU A 83 2.90 4.15 12.47
CA LEU A 83 2.06 5.35 12.39
C LEU A 83 0.61 4.97 12.06
N PRO A 84 -0.40 5.60 12.67
CA PRO A 84 -1.81 5.24 12.52
C PRO A 84 -2.44 5.85 11.25
N ILE A 85 -1.67 5.96 10.18
CA ILE A 85 -2.08 6.55 8.90
C ILE A 85 -1.77 5.56 7.78
N GLU A 86 -2.77 5.25 6.98
CA GLU A 86 -2.58 4.63 5.68
C GLU A 86 -2.26 5.69 4.65
N CYS A 87 -1.10 5.60 4.04
CA CYS A 87 -0.59 6.58 3.09
C CYS A 87 -0.95 6.19 1.66
N ILE A 88 -2.14 6.60 1.22
CA ILE A 88 -2.64 6.30 -0.12
C ILE A 88 -2.19 7.40 -1.09
N VAL A 89 -1.66 6.99 -2.23
CA VAL A 89 -1.34 7.88 -3.36
C VAL A 89 -2.07 7.43 -4.61
N ARG A 90 -2.61 8.39 -5.34
CA ARG A 90 -3.36 8.15 -6.57
C ARG A 90 -2.75 8.91 -7.74
N GLY A 91 -2.31 8.20 -8.76
CA GLY A 91 -1.90 8.80 -10.04
C GLY A 91 -3.01 8.78 -11.08
N TYR A 92 -4.05 8.00 -10.82
CA TYR A 92 -5.25 7.88 -11.65
C TYR A 92 -6.49 7.94 -10.78
N ILE A 93 -7.58 8.52 -11.30
CA ILE A 93 -8.83 8.67 -10.54
C ILE A 93 -9.73 7.44 -10.71
N THR A 94 -9.77 6.59 -9.68
CA THR A 94 -10.51 5.33 -9.68
C THR A 94 -10.99 4.93 -8.29
N GLY A 95 -11.80 3.89 -8.18
CA GLY A 95 -12.27 3.34 -6.91
C GLY A 95 -12.97 4.36 -6.02
N SER A 96 -12.62 4.39 -4.72
CA SER A 96 -13.21 5.34 -3.76
C SER A 96 -12.88 6.80 -4.10
N GLY A 97 -11.71 7.06 -4.70
CA GLY A 97 -11.35 8.40 -5.18
C GLY A 97 -12.27 8.88 -6.30
N TRP A 98 -12.60 8.01 -7.25
CA TRP A 98 -13.57 8.32 -8.30
C TRP A 98 -14.98 8.54 -7.74
N ALA A 99 -15.41 7.73 -6.78
CA ALA A 99 -16.70 7.91 -6.11
C ALA A 99 -16.80 9.27 -5.42
N SER A 100 -15.79 9.66 -4.64
CA SER A 100 -15.73 10.96 -3.97
C SER A 100 -15.71 12.12 -4.97
N TYR A 101 -14.90 12.02 -6.03
CA TYR A 101 -14.85 13.05 -7.07
C TYR A 101 -16.20 13.25 -7.77
N LYS A 102 -16.92 12.18 -8.09
CA LYS A 102 -18.26 12.29 -8.70
C LYS A 102 -19.28 13.00 -7.80
N GLU A 103 -19.13 12.85 -6.49
CA GLU A 103 -20.05 13.41 -5.52
C GLU A 103 -19.85 14.93 -5.35
N ASN A 104 -18.60 15.38 -5.24
CA ASN A 104 -18.33 16.77 -4.84
C ASN A 104 -17.11 17.41 -5.51
N GLY A 105 -16.48 16.76 -6.50
CA GLY A 105 -15.32 17.28 -7.22
C GLY A 105 -14.02 17.26 -6.42
N THR A 106 -14.00 16.59 -5.25
CA THR A 106 -12.83 16.55 -4.36
C THR A 106 -12.47 15.11 -3.96
N VAL A 107 -11.22 14.89 -3.53
CA VAL A 107 -10.78 13.67 -2.85
C VAL A 107 -9.94 14.08 -1.64
N CYS A 108 -10.32 13.65 -0.44
CA CYS A 108 -9.63 14.01 0.81
C CYS A 108 -9.41 15.54 0.97
N GLY A 109 -10.41 16.35 0.54
CA GLY A 109 -10.32 17.82 0.56
C GLY A 109 -9.55 18.44 -0.61
N ILE A 110 -8.90 17.64 -1.45
CA ILE A 110 -8.17 18.14 -2.63
C ILE A 110 -9.17 18.37 -3.77
N LYS A 111 -9.32 19.62 -4.21
CA LYS A 111 -10.12 19.95 -5.39
C LYS A 111 -9.41 19.49 -6.66
N LEU A 112 -10.09 18.70 -7.47
CA LEU A 112 -9.58 18.21 -8.75
C LEU A 112 -10.16 19.00 -9.94
N PRO A 113 -9.50 18.95 -11.12
CA PRO A 113 -10.03 19.53 -12.34
C PRO A 113 -11.44 19.02 -12.67
N GLU A 114 -12.26 19.89 -13.25
CA GLU A 114 -13.59 19.50 -13.73
C GLU A 114 -13.50 18.64 -15.00
N GLY A 115 -14.45 17.73 -15.16
CA GLY A 115 -14.58 16.90 -16.37
C GLY A 115 -13.67 15.69 -16.42
N LEU A 116 -12.99 15.31 -15.33
CA LEU A 116 -12.23 14.05 -15.27
C LEU A 116 -13.16 12.87 -15.49
N LYS A 117 -12.63 11.87 -16.18
CA LYS A 117 -13.28 10.59 -16.45
C LYS A 117 -12.75 9.50 -15.53
N GLU A 118 -13.53 8.44 -15.34
CA GLU A 118 -13.06 7.28 -14.60
C GLU A 118 -11.77 6.73 -15.19
N SER A 119 -10.85 6.32 -14.32
CA SER A 119 -9.51 5.82 -14.66
C SER A 119 -8.61 6.83 -15.37
N GLU A 120 -8.98 8.11 -15.44
CA GLU A 120 -8.12 9.13 -16.06
C GLU A 120 -6.87 9.39 -15.23
N LYS A 121 -5.75 9.59 -15.92
CA LYS A 121 -4.49 9.98 -15.28
C LYS A 121 -4.62 11.39 -14.71
N LEU A 122 -4.26 11.56 -13.45
CA LEU A 122 -4.21 12.87 -12.82
C LEU A 122 -3.01 13.69 -13.32
N PRO A 123 -3.12 15.02 -13.39
CA PRO A 123 -1.99 15.89 -13.78
C PRO A 123 -0.76 15.67 -12.90
N GLU A 124 -0.97 15.51 -11.59
CA GLU A 124 0.03 15.11 -10.59
C GLU A 124 -0.58 14.05 -9.66
N PRO A 125 0.25 13.13 -9.14
CA PRO A 125 -0.21 12.21 -8.11
C PRO A 125 -0.67 12.95 -6.87
N ILE A 126 -1.78 12.54 -6.28
CA ILE A 126 -2.34 13.14 -5.07
C ILE A 126 -2.18 12.20 -3.88
N TYR A 127 -1.87 12.77 -2.72
CA TYR A 127 -1.81 12.07 -1.43
C TYR A 127 -3.18 12.11 -0.77
N THR A 128 -3.78 10.96 -0.54
CA THR A 128 -5.15 10.81 -0.03
C THR A 128 -5.17 9.85 1.16
N PRO A 129 -4.70 10.30 2.34
CA PRO A 129 -4.55 9.41 3.49
C PRO A 129 -5.88 8.91 4.04
N SER A 130 -5.83 7.79 4.76
CA SER A 130 -6.90 7.33 5.64
C SER A 130 -6.39 7.03 7.04
N THR A 131 -7.27 7.06 8.01
CA THR A 131 -6.97 6.51 9.33
C THR A 131 -6.90 5.00 9.24
N LYS A 132 -6.07 4.38 10.07
CA LYS A 132 -6.11 2.95 10.30
C LYS A 132 -7.15 2.66 11.36
N ALA A 133 -8.28 2.09 10.96
CA ALA A 133 -9.37 1.77 11.86
C ALA A 133 -8.98 0.67 12.87
N GLU A 134 -9.62 0.68 14.05
CA GLU A 134 -9.56 -0.46 14.95
C GLU A 134 -10.30 -1.66 14.34
N ILE A 135 -9.99 -2.87 14.82
CA ILE A 135 -10.61 -4.10 14.32
C ILE A 135 -12.14 -4.01 14.48
N GLY A 136 -12.85 -3.96 13.37
CA GLY A 136 -14.31 -3.88 13.31
C GLY A 136 -14.87 -2.55 12.80
N ASP A 137 -14.04 -1.53 12.65
CA ASP A 137 -14.39 -0.25 12.04
C ASP A 137 -13.81 -0.18 10.61
N HIS A 138 -14.31 0.78 9.82
CA HIS A 138 -13.80 1.02 8.46
C HIS A 138 -12.78 2.16 8.45
N ASP A 139 -11.74 2.00 7.62
CA ASP A 139 -10.77 3.06 7.35
C ASP A 139 -11.48 4.29 6.80
N GLU A 140 -11.23 5.44 7.40
CA GLU A 140 -11.84 6.71 7.02
C GLU A 140 -10.85 7.56 6.23
N ASN A 141 -11.26 7.95 5.01
CA ASN A 141 -10.48 8.91 4.22
C ASN A 141 -10.44 10.26 4.94
N ILE A 142 -9.25 10.81 5.13
CA ILE A 142 -9.03 12.06 5.84
C ILE A 142 -8.24 13.06 4.98
N SER A 143 -8.32 14.34 5.34
CA SER A 143 -7.45 15.35 4.73
C SER A 143 -6.03 15.29 5.29
N PHE A 144 -5.09 15.97 4.62
CA PHE A 144 -3.72 16.09 5.13
C PHE A 144 -3.69 16.77 6.51
N GLU A 145 -4.49 17.82 6.70
CA GLU A 145 -4.60 18.53 7.98
C GLU A 145 -5.10 17.60 9.09
N LYS A 146 -6.06 16.74 8.77
CA LYS A 146 -6.55 15.75 9.73
C LYS A 146 -5.50 14.71 10.08
N SER A 147 -4.66 14.31 9.14
CA SER A 147 -3.54 13.39 9.42
C SER A 147 -2.52 14.02 10.39
N ILE A 148 -2.29 15.34 10.31
CA ILE A 148 -1.46 16.06 11.29
C ILE A 148 -2.07 15.96 12.69
N GLU A 149 -3.38 16.18 12.84
CA GLU A 149 -4.05 16.09 14.14
C GLU A 149 -3.98 14.68 14.74
N VAL A 150 -4.12 13.65 13.89
CA VAL A 150 -4.02 12.24 14.32
C VAL A 150 -2.62 11.94 14.84
N LEU A 151 -1.59 12.35 14.08
CA LEU A 151 -0.20 12.13 14.47
C LEU A 151 0.20 12.97 15.68
N GLU A 152 -0.29 14.19 15.80
CA GLU A 152 -0.02 15.06 16.95
C GLU A 152 -0.53 14.47 18.27
N LYS A 153 -1.67 13.76 18.25
CA LYS A 153 -2.21 13.06 19.43
C LYS A 153 -1.29 11.95 19.90
N GLN A 154 -0.69 11.19 18.98
CA GLN A 154 0.20 10.08 19.31
C GLN A 154 1.64 10.54 19.58
N PHE A 155 2.07 11.59 18.88
CA PHE A 155 3.43 12.12 18.93
C PHE A 155 3.41 13.65 19.14
N PRO A 156 3.15 14.12 20.37
CA PRO A 156 3.02 15.56 20.66
C PRO A 156 4.24 16.38 20.22
N GLY A 157 4.00 17.43 19.46
CA GLY A 157 5.04 18.30 18.88
C GLY A 157 5.67 17.77 17.60
N LYS A 158 5.24 16.62 17.09
CA LYS A 158 5.78 15.98 15.89
C LYS A 158 4.77 15.74 14.77
N GLY A 159 3.49 16.04 15.01
CA GLY A 159 2.42 15.72 14.06
C GLY A 159 2.66 16.27 12.66
N LEU A 160 2.98 17.55 12.53
CA LEU A 160 3.29 18.19 11.24
C LEU A 160 4.56 17.61 10.59
N GLU A 161 5.61 17.36 11.37
CA GLU A 161 6.87 16.80 10.87
C GLU A 161 6.64 15.42 10.25
N TYR A 162 5.99 14.51 10.98
CA TYR A 162 5.74 13.15 10.51
C TYR A 162 4.73 13.13 9.35
N ALA A 163 3.65 13.91 9.42
CA ALA A 163 2.69 14.00 8.32
C ALA A 163 3.35 14.45 7.02
N THR A 164 4.23 15.45 7.09
CA THR A 164 4.98 15.95 5.94
C THR A 164 5.94 14.89 5.40
N LYS A 165 6.75 14.27 6.28
CA LYS A 165 7.70 13.21 5.90
C LYS A 165 7.02 12.06 5.18
N ILE A 166 5.92 11.51 5.73
CA ILE A 166 5.23 10.37 5.11
C ILE A 166 4.52 10.75 3.81
N LYS A 167 3.95 11.95 3.70
CA LYS A 167 3.38 12.46 2.45
C LYS A 167 4.42 12.57 1.35
N ASP A 168 5.56 13.24 1.64
CA ASP A 168 6.60 13.47 0.65
C ASP A 168 7.27 12.16 0.22
N ALA A 169 7.52 11.25 1.18
CA ALA A 169 8.01 9.91 0.90
C ALA A 169 7.03 9.14 0.01
N THR A 170 5.73 9.15 0.33
CA THR A 170 4.68 8.47 -0.44
C THR A 170 4.66 8.91 -1.90
N ILE A 171 4.67 10.24 -2.14
CA ILE A 171 4.66 10.79 -3.51
C ILE A 171 5.96 10.43 -4.25
N THR A 172 7.11 10.51 -3.59
CA THR A 172 8.42 10.24 -4.19
C THR A 172 8.55 8.76 -4.57
N LEU A 173 8.20 7.85 -3.64
CA LEU A 173 8.17 6.41 -3.87
C LEU A 173 7.26 6.05 -5.04
N TYR A 174 6.04 6.59 -5.02
CA TYR A 174 5.07 6.34 -6.09
C TYR A 174 5.61 6.79 -7.46
N LYS A 175 6.13 8.02 -7.59
CA LYS A 175 6.64 8.53 -8.87
C LYS A 175 7.73 7.63 -9.45
N LYS A 176 8.73 7.24 -8.64
CA LYS A 176 9.81 6.35 -9.07
C LYS A 176 9.29 4.98 -9.52
N CYS A 177 8.45 4.36 -8.69
CA CYS A 177 7.94 3.01 -8.96
C CYS A 177 6.95 2.98 -10.13
N ALA A 178 6.09 4.01 -10.26
CA ALA A 178 5.14 4.12 -11.36
C ALA A 178 5.85 4.33 -12.72
N GLU A 179 6.92 5.11 -12.76
CA GLU A 179 7.75 5.29 -13.97
C GLU A 179 8.39 3.97 -14.38
N TYR A 180 8.98 3.23 -13.43
CA TYR A 180 9.56 1.92 -13.71
C TYR A 180 8.50 0.93 -14.21
N ALA A 181 7.35 0.81 -13.53
CA ALA A 181 6.28 -0.09 -13.92
C ALA A 181 5.76 0.25 -15.34
N LEU A 182 5.58 1.54 -15.62
CA LEU A 182 5.16 2.01 -16.94
C LEU A 182 6.14 1.59 -18.05
N SER A 183 7.45 1.61 -17.77
CA SER A 183 8.48 1.13 -18.71
C SER A 183 8.38 -0.37 -18.99
N LYS A 184 7.66 -1.12 -18.12
CA LYS A 184 7.37 -2.55 -18.27
C LYS A 184 5.96 -2.85 -18.78
N GLY A 185 5.22 -1.82 -19.24
CA GLY A 185 3.88 -1.96 -19.75
C GLY A 185 2.81 -2.11 -18.67
N ILE A 186 3.09 -1.66 -17.43
CA ILE A 186 2.18 -1.74 -16.29
C ILE A 186 1.91 -0.33 -15.75
N ILE A 187 0.65 -0.01 -15.55
CA ILE A 187 0.20 1.20 -14.88
C ILE A 187 -0.04 0.86 -13.40
N ILE A 188 0.59 1.60 -12.49
CA ILE A 188 0.21 1.63 -11.08
C ILE A 188 -0.78 2.79 -10.91
N ALA A 189 -2.07 2.46 -10.76
CA ALA A 189 -3.10 3.48 -10.68
C ALA A 189 -3.12 4.20 -9.32
N ASP A 190 -3.04 3.43 -8.27
CA ASP A 190 -2.91 3.87 -6.88
C ASP A 190 -2.22 2.79 -6.05
N THR A 191 -1.75 3.19 -4.89
CA THR A 191 -1.16 2.29 -3.90
C THR A 191 -1.32 2.84 -2.50
N LYS A 192 -1.19 1.96 -1.50
CA LYS A 192 -1.13 2.26 -0.08
C LYS A 192 0.25 1.88 0.46
N PHE A 193 0.87 2.81 1.18
CA PHE A 193 2.06 2.55 2.00
C PHE A 193 1.73 2.68 3.47
N GLU A 194 2.47 1.94 4.30
CA GLU A 194 2.46 2.11 5.74
C GLU A 194 3.87 2.47 6.23
N PHE A 195 3.93 3.35 7.20
CA PHE A 195 5.19 3.79 7.78
C PHE A 195 5.18 3.60 9.30
N GLY A 196 6.35 3.44 9.85
CA GLY A 196 6.57 3.43 11.29
C GLY A 196 7.83 4.19 11.63
N LEU A 197 8.09 4.30 12.92
CA LEU A 197 9.31 4.91 13.46
C LEU A 197 10.23 3.80 13.97
N ASP A 198 11.50 3.92 13.66
CA ASP A 198 12.55 3.11 14.27
C ASP A 198 12.86 3.58 15.71
N GLU A 199 13.86 2.97 16.34
CA GLU A 199 14.31 3.30 17.70
C GLU A 199 14.86 4.72 17.86
N ASN A 200 15.22 5.38 16.74
CA ASN A 200 15.74 6.76 16.71
C ASN A 200 14.63 7.78 16.40
N GLY A 201 13.40 7.31 16.13
CA GLY A 201 12.28 8.14 15.70
C GLY A 201 12.33 8.54 14.23
N GLU A 202 13.14 7.85 13.42
CA GLU A 202 13.18 8.06 11.97
C GLU A 202 12.07 7.27 11.27
N VAL A 203 11.52 7.89 10.22
CA VAL A 203 10.44 7.28 9.42
C VAL A 203 11.00 6.17 8.54
N VAL A 204 10.38 5.01 8.60
CA VAL A 204 10.76 3.78 7.88
C VAL A 204 9.54 3.19 7.20
N ILE A 205 9.67 2.66 5.98
CA ILE A 205 8.58 1.93 5.30
C ILE A 205 8.38 0.59 6.04
N GLY A 206 7.13 0.31 6.39
CA GLY A 206 6.70 -0.97 6.97
C GLY A 206 5.73 -1.71 6.07
N ASP A 207 5.20 -2.83 6.58
CA ASP A 207 4.20 -3.67 5.91
C ASP A 207 4.64 -4.19 4.53
N GLU A 208 3.74 -4.27 3.57
CA GLU A 208 4.00 -4.65 2.18
C GLU A 208 4.16 -3.43 1.28
N MET A 209 4.84 -3.59 0.16
CA MET A 209 5.05 -2.51 -0.80
C MET A 209 4.65 -2.90 -2.21
N LEU A 210 3.72 -2.12 -2.80
CA LEU A 210 3.32 -2.23 -4.21
C LEU A 210 2.99 -3.67 -4.64
N THR A 211 2.16 -4.33 -3.85
CA THR A 211 1.65 -5.68 -4.13
C THR A 211 0.26 -5.62 -4.73
N PRO A 212 -0.26 -6.72 -5.32
CA PRO A 212 -1.64 -6.81 -5.78
C PRO A 212 -2.69 -6.67 -4.66
N ASP A 213 -2.29 -6.74 -3.39
CA ASP A 213 -3.18 -6.52 -2.25
C ASP A 213 -3.28 -5.05 -1.85
N SER A 214 -2.19 -4.28 -1.98
CA SER A 214 -2.09 -2.87 -1.60
C SER A 214 -2.24 -1.89 -2.77
N SER A 215 -2.25 -2.37 -4.03
CA SER A 215 -2.14 -1.52 -5.23
C SER A 215 -3.07 -1.98 -6.33
N ARG A 216 -3.43 -1.04 -7.22
CA ARG A 216 -4.09 -1.35 -8.50
C ARG A 216 -3.09 -1.33 -9.63
N PHE A 217 -2.94 -2.47 -10.31
CA PHE A 217 -2.09 -2.64 -11.47
C PHE A 217 -2.93 -2.89 -12.72
N TRP A 218 -2.74 -2.07 -13.74
CA TRP A 218 -3.43 -2.21 -15.01
C TRP A 218 -2.44 -2.49 -16.14
N PRO A 219 -2.82 -3.27 -17.17
CA PRO A 219 -2.04 -3.34 -18.40
C PRO A 219 -2.03 -1.96 -19.07
N LEU A 220 -0.86 -1.52 -19.55
CA LEU A 220 -0.76 -0.32 -20.37
C LEU A 220 -1.43 -0.53 -21.73
N GLU A 221 -1.29 -1.75 -22.27
CA GLU A 221 -1.94 -2.13 -23.51
C GLU A 221 -3.48 -2.13 -23.33
N GLY A 222 -4.17 -1.38 -24.17
CA GLY A 222 -5.62 -1.26 -24.13
C GLY A 222 -6.17 -0.33 -23.01
N TYR A 223 -5.28 0.36 -22.27
CA TYR A 223 -5.71 1.38 -21.33
C TYR A 223 -6.46 2.51 -22.03
N GLU A 224 -7.62 2.86 -21.49
CA GLU A 224 -8.46 3.95 -22.00
C GLU A 224 -9.23 4.60 -20.84
N ALA A 225 -9.09 5.92 -20.69
CA ALA A 225 -9.87 6.68 -19.70
C ALA A 225 -11.36 6.70 -20.03
N GLY A 226 -12.20 6.76 -19.01
CA GLY A 226 -13.66 6.82 -19.14
C GLY A 226 -14.35 5.49 -18.87
N LYS A 227 -13.62 4.47 -18.49
CA LYS A 227 -14.16 3.15 -18.14
C LYS A 227 -13.29 2.47 -17.07
N SER A 228 -13.84 1.47 -16.40
CA SER A 228 -13.10 0.55 -15.56
C SER A 228 -12.02 -0.20 -16.36
N GLN A 229 -10.88 -0.47 -15.77
CA GLN A 229 -9.74 -1.13 -16.43
C GLN A 229 -9.63 -2.60 -16.04
N PRO A 230 -9.17 -3.48 -16.95
CA PRO A 230 -8.65 -4.78 -16.56
C PRO A 230 -7.56 -4.64 -15.51
N SER A 231 -7.47 -5.58 -14.57
CA SER A 231 -6.61 -5.44 -13.40
C SER A 231 -5.84 -6.72 -13.12
N TYR A 232 -4.59 -6.58 -12.67
CA TYR A 232 -3.74 -7.69 -12.21
C TYR A 232 -3.80 -7.89 -10.69
N ASP A 233 -4.71 -7.19 -10.01
CA ASP A 233 -4.88 -7.20 -8.56
C ASP A 233 -6.21 -7.81 -8.11
N LYS A 234 -6.55 -7.69 -6.83
CA LYS A 234 -7.80 -8.16 -6.24
C LYS A 234 -9.07 -7.65 -6.92
N GLN A 235 -9.02 -6.60 -7.72
CA GLN A 235 -10.20 -6.04 -8.37
C GLN A 235 -10.86 -7.05 -9.30
N PHE A 236 -10.09 -7.91 -9.96
CA PHE A 236 -10.62 -9.01 -10.77
C PHE A 236 -11.59 -9.91 -9.98
N VAL A 237 -11.20 -10.31 -8.77
CA VAL A 237 -12.05 -11.16 -7.90
C VAL A 237 -13.26 -10.37 -7.40
N ARG A 238 -13.06 -9.09 -7.03
CA ARG A 238 -14.16 -8.22 -6.59
C ARG A 238 -15.21 -8.03 -7.66
N ASP A 239 -14.80 -7.84 -8.90
CA ASP A 239 -15.72 -7.64 -10.04
C ASP A 239 -16.49 -8.92 -10.34
N TRP A 240 -15.82 -10.07 -10.29
CA TRP A 240 -16.47 -11.37 -10.45
C TRP A 240 -17.53 -11.62 -9.36
N LEU A 241 -17.18 -11.35 -8.08
CA LEU A 241 -18.09 -11.52 -6.94
C LEU A 241 -19.31 -10.58 -7.00
N LYS A 242 -19.17 -9.39 -7.59
CA LYS A 242 -20.29 -8.47 -7.78
C LYS A 242 -21.22 -8.88 -8.92
N ALA A 243 -20.71 -9.61 -9.90
CA ALA A 243 -21.45 -10.03 -11.08
C ALA A 243 -22.19 -11.36 -10.88
N ASN A 244 -21.88 -12.13 -9.83
CA ASN A 244 -22.43 -13.46 -9.52
C ASN A 244 -22.94 -13.54 -8.08
#